data_b60efcf6f294609675bb2501759b9c25
#
_entry.id   b60efcf6f294609675bb2501759b9c25
#
_cell.length_a   1.000
_cell.length_b   1.000
_cell.length_c   1.000
_cell.angle_alpha   90.00
_cell.angle_beta   90.00
_cell.angle_gamma   90.00
#
_symmetry.space_group_name_H-M   'P 1'
#
loop_
_entity.id
_entity.type
_entity.pdbx_description
1 polymer ?
#
loop_
_entity_poly.entity_id
_entity_poly.type
_entity_poly.pdbx_seq_one_letter_code
_entity_poly.pdbx_strand_id
1 'polypeptide(L)'
;MKLSIIILNYNVTQWLRNCLLSIEKYVHDIDYEVIVIDNQSPDTSWKELIAVFPQVKFIENSSNEGFAKANNKAVKTAKGEYILLLNPDTELEGNYMREILDFADAQENLGCLGVRFHDLQGNFLPECKRSVPDVFNSFEKLFSPFQSNQSSKKNYYRNDIAETEIAPVEVITGAFLLMKRELYLEIGGLDESYFMYGEDIDLCYTLLKKGYQNWYYGKHSILHIKGESTVKDEKYLSNFYGAMQIFIEKYYKKQSPLQYQFLKFGLKVRHFIAKLQLK
;
A
#
# COMPACT_ATOMS: atom_id res chain seq x y z
N MET A 1 13.91 19.47 -5.24
CA MET A 1 13.11 18.33 -5.73
C MET A 1 11.86 18.20 -4.87
N LYS A 2 10.70 18.20 -5.50
CA LYS A 2 9.42 18.16 -4.77
C LYS A 2 8.98 16.74 -4.46
N LEU A 3 9.20 15.79 -5.39
CA LEU A 3 8.67 14.44 -5.29
C LEU A 3 9.74 13.38 -5.64
N SER A 4 9.81 12.30 -4.86
CA SER A 4 10.49 11.06 -5.22
C SER A 4 9.45 9.95 -5.36
N ILE A 5 9.28 9.39 -6.56
CA ILE A 5 8.41 8.25 -6.85
C ILE A 5 9.22 6.97 -6.67
N ILE A 6 8.78 6.12 -5.74
CA ILE A 6 9.46 4.86 -5.39
C ILE A 6 8.61 3.71 -5.91
N ILE A 7 9.20 2.88 -6.76
CA ILE A 7 8.52 1.73 -7.37
C ILE A 7 9.30 0.46 -7.05
N LEU A 8 8.64 -0.48 -6.39
CA LEU A 8 9.21 -1.80 -6.13
C LEU A 8 8.84 -2.76 -7.25
N ASN A 9 9.85 -3.27 -7.95
CA ASN A 9 9.67 -4.31 -8.97
C ASN A 9 9.96 -5.71 -8.40
N TYR A 10 9.07 -6.65 -8.70
CA TYR A 10 9.32 -8.08 -8.53
C TYR A 10 8.60 -8.88 -9.60
N ASN A 11 9.32 -9.24 -10.67
CA ASN A 11 8.85 -10.12 -11.75
C ASN A 11 7.61 -9.60 -12.53
N VAL A 12 7.50 -8.28 -12.71
CA VAL A 12 6.38 -7.60 -13.39
C VAL A 12 6.85 -6.55 -14.41
N THR A 13 7.87 -6.87 -15.19
CA THR A 13 8.56 -5.95 -16.11
C THR A 13 7.61 -5.19 -17.03
N GLN A 14 6.60 -5.87 -17.62
CA GLN A 14 5.66 -5.21 -18.55
C GLN A 14 4.81 -4.14 -17.83
N TRP A 15 4.33 -4.44 -16.64
CA TRP A 15 3.56 -3.47 -15.85
C TRP A 15 4.43 -2.32 -15.38
N LEU A 16 5.66 -2.60 -14.93
CA LEU A 16 6.64 -1.56 -14.60
C LEU A 16 6.88 -0.63 -15.79
N ARG A 17 7.01 -1.16 -17.01
CA ARG A 17 7.17 -0.35 -18.22
C ARG A 17 5.99 0.58 -18.42
N ASN A 18 4.77 0.08 -18.34
CA ASN A 18 3.56 0.88 -18.50
C ASN A 18 3.45 1.98 -17.42
N CYS A 19 3.73 1.63 -16.17
CA CYS A 19 3.77 2.58 -15.07
C CYS A 19 4.76 3.72 -15.36
N LEU A 20 6.00 3.40 -15.76
CA LEU A 20 7.03 4.41 -16.10
C LEU A 20 6.61 5.29 -17.27
N LEU A 21 6.03 4.73 -18.34
CA LEU A 21 5.49 5.49 -19.47
C LEU A 21 4.37 6.44 -19.03
N SER A 22 3.50 6.01 -18.12
CA SER A 22 2.43 6.86 -17.58
C SER A 22 2.97 8.02 -16.76
N ILE A 23 4.01 7.78 -15.96
CA ILE A 23 4.71 8.82 -15.18
C ILE A 23 5.34 9.84 -16.14
N GLU A 24 6.09 9.40 -17.12
CA GLU A 24 6.74 10.28 -18.11
C GLU A 24 5.72 11.12 -18.87
N LYS A 25 4.57 10.54 -19.21
CA LYS A 25 3.50 11.22 -19.93
C LYS A 25 2.77 12.27 -19.11
N TYR A 26 2.55 12.00 -17.81
CA TYR A 26 1.60 12.80 -17.02
C TYR A 26 2.24 13.57 -15.85
N VAL A 27 3.52 13.36 -15.53
CA VAL A 27 4.19 14.12 -14.47
C VAL A 27 5.21 15.06 -15.10
N HIS A 28 4.86 16.31 -15.34
CA HIS A 28 5.74 17.29 -16.00
C HIS A 28 5.72 18.68 -15.36
N ASP A 29 4.79 18.98 -14.43
CA ASP A 29 4.66 20.31 -13.84
C ASP A 29 5.39 20.47 -12.51
N ILE A 30 6.14 19.45 -12.09
CA ILE A 30 6.86 19.41 -10.82
C ILE A 30 8.30 18.88 -11.02
N ASP A 31 9.18 19.24 -10.12
CA ASP A 31 10.52 18.66 -10.06
C ASP A 31 10.49 17.33 -9.31
N TYR A 32 10.78 16.21 -10.00
CA TYR A 32 10.67 14.87 -9.45
C TYR A 32 11.80 13.94 -9.89
N GLU A 33 11.97 12.85 -9.17
CA GLU A 33 12.78 11.70 -9.55
C GLU A 33 11.96 10.41 -9.45
N VAL A 34 12.37 9.40 -10.21
CA VAL A 34 11.84 8.04 -10.10
C VAL A 34 12.95 7.10 -9.67
N ILE A 35 12.68 6.30 -8.64
CA ILE A 35 13.59 5.27 -8.12
C ILE A 35 12.87 3.94 -8.21
N VAL A 36 13.36 3.06 -9.08
CA VAL A 36 12.91 1.67 -9.18
C VAL A 36 13.86 0.80 -8.37
N ILE A 37 13.32 0.00 -7.47
CA ILE A 37 14.09 -1.02 -6.76
C ILE A 37 13.61 -2.41 -7.18
N ASP A 38 14.50 -3.18 -7.82
CA ASP A 38 14.22 -4.57 -8.16
C ASP A 38 14.54 -5.49 -6.99
N ASN A 39 13.57 -6.28 -6.57
CA ASN A 39 13.68 -7.15 -5.40
C ASN A 39 14.17 -8.56 -5.74
N GLN A 40 15.23 -8.63 -6.58
CA GLN A 40 15.80 -9.87 -7.13
C GLN A 40 14.78 -10.66 -7.97
N SER A 41 14.24 -10.02 -9.00
CA SER A 41 13.35 -10.68 -9.95
C SER A 41 14.04 -11.83 -10.65
N PRO A 42 13.44 -13.03 -10.72
CA PRO A 42 13.94 -14.14 -11.55
C PRO A 42 14.02 -13.77 -13.03
N ASP A 43 13.02 -13.02 -13.52
CA ASP A 43 13.05 -12.44 -14.87
C ASP A 43 13.89 -11.15 -14.86
N THR A 44 14.99 -11.15 -15.61
CA THR A 44 15.91 -10.01 -15.72
C THR A 44 15.58 -9.04 -16.84
N SER A 45 14.47 -9.23 -17.56
CA SER A 45 14.03 -8.35 -18.65
C SER A 45 13.83 -6.90 -18.24
N TRP A 46 13.55 -6.64 -16.95
CA TRP A 46 13.49 -5.27 -16.42
C TRP A 46 14.79 -4.47 -16.63
N LYS A 47 15.94 -5.13 -16.80
CA LYS A 47 17.23 -4.44 -17.06
C LYS A 47 17.25 -3.72 -18.42
N GLU A 48 16.42 -4.15 -19.36
CA GLU A 48 16.24 -3.46 -20.65
C GLU A 48 15.63 -2.06 -20.45
N LEU A 49 14.81 -1.89 -19.39
CA LEU A 49 14.20 -0.61 -19.09
C LEU A 49 15.22 0.46 -18.68
N ILE A 50 16.42 0.08 -18.22
CA ILE A 50 17.50 1.02 -17.86
C ILE A 50 17.91 1.87 -19.09
N ALA A 51 17.98 1.25 -20.24
CA ALA A 51 18.31 1.95 -21.49
C ALA A 51 17.14 2.77 -22.04
N VAL A 52 15.89 2.33 -21.77
CA VAL A 52 14.67 3.03 -22.21
C VAL A 52 14.38 4.27 -21.34
N PHE A 53 14.68 4.20 -20.05
CA PHE A 53 14.40 5.25 -19.06
C PHE A 53 15.70 5.71 -18.36
N PRO A 54 16.63 6.37 -19.06
CA PRO A 54 17.93 6.75 -18.50
C PRO A 54 17.84 7.78 -17.34
N GLN A 55 16.70 8.47 -17.21
CA GLN A 55 16.40 9.40 -16.10
C GLN A 55 15.95 8.69 -14.83
N VAL A 56 15.58 7.40 -14.90
CA VAL A 56 15.15 6.61 -13.75
C VAL A 56 16.34 5.99 -13.05
N LYS A 57 16.37 6.10 -11.72
CA LYS A 57 17.38 5.43 -10.90
C LYS A 57 16.96 4.00 -10.62
N PHE A 58 17.67 3.02 -11.14
CA PHE A 58 17.46 1.61 -10.87
C PHE A 58 18.40 1.11 -9.77
N ILE A 59 17.87 0.36 -8.82
CA ILE A 59 18.58 -0.31 -7.73
C ILE A 59 18.24 -1.79 -7.78
N GLU A 60 19.24 -2.66 -7.75
CA GLU A 60 19.06 -4.11 -7.71
C GLU A 60 19.35 -4.63 -6.28
N ASN A 61 18.41 -5.35 -5.68
CA ASN A 61 18.63 -6.05 -4.42
C ASN A 61 19.31 -7.41 -4.68
N SER A 62 20.13 -7.85 -3.73
CA SER A 62 20.79 -9.16 -3.77
C SER A 62 19.87 -10.32 -3.36
N SER A 63 18.70 -10.02 -2.82
CA SER A 63 17.67 -10.99 -2.40
C SER A 63 16.30 -10.34 -2.40
N ASN A 64 15.23 -11.14 -2.45
CA ASN A 64 13.87 -10.63 -2.21
C ASN A 64 13.69 -10.33 -0.71
N GLU A 65 13.80 -9.05 -0.36
CA GLU A 65 13.73 -8.56 1.02
C GLU A 65 12.30 -8.26 1.50
N GLY A 66 11.28 -8.49 0.65
CA GLY A 66 9.88 -8.12 0.93
C GLY A 66 9.59 -6.65 0.62
N PHE A 67 8.31 -6.27 0.77
CA PHE A 67 7.82 -4.95 0.37
C PHE A 67 8.36 -3.83 1.28
N ALA A 68 8.22 -3.98 2.59
CA ALA A 68 8.60 -2.95 3.54
C ALA A 68 10.08 -2.60 3.48
N LYS A 69 10.95 -3.60 3.56
CA LYS A 69 12.40 -3.39 3.61
C LYS A 69 12.95 -2.83 2.30
N ALA A 70 12.47 -3.31 1.15
CA ALA A 70 12.91 -2.80 -0.15
C ALA A 70 12.49 -1.33 -0.35
N ASN A 71 11.25 -0.96 -0.02
CA ASN A 71 10.82 0.44 -0.07
C ASN A 71 11.63 1.33 0.88
N ASN A 72 11.85 0.90 2.13
CA ASN A 72 12.68 1.64 3.09
C ASN A 72 14.09 1.92 2.55
N LYS A 73 14.69 0.92 1.89
CA LYS A 73 16.01 1.06 1.27
C LYS A 73 16.01 2.10 0.15
N ALA A 74 15.00 2.09 -0.71
CA ALA A 74 14.86 3.06 -1.78
C ALA A 74 14.63 4.48 -1.24
N VAL A 75 13.74 4.64 -0.26
CA VAL A 75 13.42 5.94 0.37
C VAL A 75 14.65 6.59 1.01
N LYS A 76 15.58 5.82 1.58
CA LYS A 76 16.85 6.36 2.13
C LYS A 76 17.71 7.06 1.07
N THR A 77 17.51 6.75 -0.20
CA THR A 77 18.24 7.38 -1.33
C THR A 77 17.46 8.50 -2.01
N ALA A 78 16.20 8.69 -1.63
CA ALA A 78 15.30 9.70 -2.18
C ALA A 78 15.69 11.11 -1.74
N LYS A 79 15.42 12.10 -2.60
CA LYS A 79 15.75 13.52 -2.38
C LYS A 79 14.53 14.44 -2.33
N GLY A 80 13.36 13.92 -2.71
CA GLY A 80 12.11 14.67 -2.72
C GLY A 80 11.67 15.11 -1.32
N GLU A 81 11.01 16.22 -1.26
CA GLU A 81 10.28 16.66 -0.05
C GLU A 81 9.17 15.67 0.31
N TYR A 82 8.47 15.19 -0.72
CA TYR A 82 7.50 14.10 -0.64
C TYR A 82 8.09 12.82 -1.22
N ILE A 83 7.63 11.69 -0.70
CA ILE A 83 7.76 10.37 -1.32
C ILE A 83 6.39 9.89 -1.75
N LEU A 84 6.34 9.21 -2.88
CA LEU A 84 5.21 8.44 -3.35
C LEU A 84 5.63 6.98 -3.48
N LEU A 85 5.15 6.10 -2.61
CA LEU A 85 5.23 4.68 -2.85
C LEU A 85 4.17 4.33 -3.90
N LEU A 86 4.59 3.76 -5.02
CA LEU A 86 3.73 3.47 -6.16
C LEU A 86 3.95 2.02 -6.62
N ASN A 87 2.87 1.26 -6.75
CA ASN A 87 2.99 -0.09 -7.27
C ASN A 87 3.30 -0.09 -8.78
N PRO A 88 4.09 -1.07 -9.27
CA PRO A 88 4.44 -1.18 -10.68
C PRO A 88 3.25 -1.53 -11.60
N ASP A 89 2.17 -2.09 -11.04
CA ASP A 89 0.93 -2.43 -11.74
C ASP A 89 -0.14 -1.32 -11.68
N THR A 90 0.32 -0.06 -11.59
CA THR A 90 -0.51 1.16 -11.65
C THR A 90 -0.14 2.02 -12.83
N GLU A 91 -1.11 2.74 -13.39
CA GLU A 91 -0.90 3.73 -14.44
C GLU A 91 -1.59 5.05 -14.09
N LEU A 92 -0.87 6.16 -14.21
CA LEU A 92 -1.44 7.49 -14.12
C LEU A 92 -2.24 7.78 -15.40
N GLU A 93 -3.35 8.53 -15.29
CA GLU A 93 -4.23 8.82 -16.42
C GLU A 93 -4.39 10.32 -16.70
N GLY A 94 -3.71 11.16 -15.93
CA GLY A 94 -3.78 12.61 -16.07
C GLY A 94 -2.67 13.35 -15.34
N ASN A 95 -2.46 14.61 -15.74
CA ASN A 95 -1.52 15.51 -15.08
C ASN A 95 -2.18 16.18 -13.87
N TYR A 96 -2.24 15.48 -12.76
CA TYR A 96 -2.86 15.94 -11.52
C TYR A 96 -1.91 15.89 -10.30
N MET A 97 -0.65 15.53 -10.49
CA MET A 97 0.28 15.36 -9.37
C MET A 97 0.54 16.66 -8.63
N ARG A 98 0.60 17.80 -9.34
CA ARG A 98 0.70 19.13 -8.71
C ARG A 98 -0.49 19.42 -7.82
N GLU A 99 -1.71 19.19 -8.28
CA GLU A 99 -2.93 19.44 -7.50
C GLU A 99 -2.97 18.58 -6.23
N ILE A 100 -2.53 17.32 -6.32
CA ILE A 100 -2.42 16.42 -5.17
C ILE A 100 -1.39 16.94 -4.15
N LEU A 101 -0.23 17.42 -4.63
CA LEU A 101 0.81 17.98 -3.78
C LEU A 101 0.38 19.32 -3.14
N ASP A 102 -0.30 20.19 -3.88
CA ASP A 102 -0.85 21.45 -3.36
C ASP A 102 -1.88 21.18 -2.26
N PHE A 103 -2.73 20.16 -2.44
CA PHE A 103 -3.63 19.71 -1.38
C PHE A 103 -2.85 19.17 -0.17
N ALA A 104 -1.81 18.37 -0.40
CA ALA A 104 -0.98 17.82 0.66
C ALA A 104 -0.26 18.92 1.47
N ASP A 105 0.23 19.96 0.79
CA ASP A 105 0.87 21.12 1.43
C ASP A 105 -0.10 21.94 2.30
N ALA A 106 -1.38 21.96 1.93
CA ALA A 106 -2.42 22.68 2.67
C ALA A 106 -2.86 21.95 3.96
N GLN A 107 -2.46 20.70 4.17
CA GLN A 107 -2.81 19.93 5.37
C GLN A 107 -1.72 20.06 6.44
N GLU A 108 -2.01 20.74 7.55
CA GLU A 108 -1.05 20.94 8.65
C GLU A 108 -0.56 19.63 9.27
N ASN A 109 -1.47 18.66 9.44
CA ASN A 109 -1.20 17.37 10.10
C ASN A 109 -1.29 16.18 9.13
N LEU A 110 -0.81 16.37 7.90
CA LEU A 110 -0.80 15.30 6.92
C LEU A 110 0.01 14.10 7.41
N GLY A 111 -0.64 12.94 7.54
CA GLY A 111 0.03 11.65 7.69
C GLY A 111 0.44 11.12 6.33
N CYS A 112 -0.50 10.53 5.61
CA CYS A 112 -0.32 10.09 4.24
C CYS A 112 -1.59 10.33 3.41
N LEU A 113 -1.43 10.27 2.09
CA LEU A 113 -2.51 10.52 1.14
C LEU A 113 -2.54 9.43 0.08
N GLY A 114 -3.74 8.92 -0.22
CA GLY A 114 -4.03 8.03 -1.34
C GLY A 114 -5.08 8.61 -2.27
N VAL A 115 -5.18 8.04 -3.47
CA VAL A 115 -6.13 8.45 -4.50
C VAL A 115 -7.15 7.36 -4.81
N ARG A 116 -8.15 7.67 -5.63
CA ARG A 116 -9.11 6.70 -6.13
C ARG A 116 -8.45 5.72 -7.11
N PHE A 117 -8.88 4.45 -7.05
CA PHE A 117 -8.47 3.41 -7.97
C PHE A 117 -9.64 2.86 -8.76
N HIS A 118 -9.37 2.46 -9.99
CA HIS A 118 -10.28 1.64 -10.79
C HIS A 118 -9.50 0.50 -11.50
N ASP A 119 -10.24 -0.52 -11.90
CA ASP A 119 -9.73 -1.63 -12.70
C ASP A 119 -9.77 -1.31 -14.21
N LEU A 120 -9.32 -2.27 -15.05
CA LEU A 120 -9.35 -2.16 -16.52
C LEU A 120 -10.77 -1.98 -17.10
N GLN A 121 -11.80 -2.33 -16.37
CA GLN A 121 -13.20 -2.18 -16.75
C GLN A 121 -13.81 -0.86 -16.25
N GLY A 122 -13.02 -0.03 -15.54
CA GLY A 122 -13.48 1.22 -14.95
C GLY A 122 -14.23 1.04 -13.63
N ASN A 123 -14.27 -0.15 -13.05
CA ASN A 123 -14.93 -0.37 -11.76
C ASN A 123 -14.07 0.18 -10.62
N PHE A 124 -14.70 0.85 -9.68
CA PHE A 124 -14.05 1.36 -8.48
C PHE A 124 -13.46 0.24 -7.60
N LEU A 125 -12.25 0.44 -7.13
CA LEU A 125 -11.55 -0.47 -6.24
C LEU A 125 -11.57 0.06 -4.79
N PRO A 126 -12.42 -0.49 -3.91
CA PRO A 126 -12.70 0.10 -2.59
C PRO A 126 -11.53 0.01 -1.60
N GLU A 127 -10.51 -0.80 -1.88
CA GLU A 127 -9.32 -0.94 -1.02
C GLU A 127 -8.47 0.32 -0.92
N CYS A 128 -8.69 1.33 -1.78
CA CYS A 128 -7.99 2.62 -1.73
C CYS A 128 -8.37 3.46 -0.50
N LYS A 129 -9.51 3.17 0.16
CA LYS A 129 -9.96 3.83 1.38
C LYS A 129 -10.54 2.84 2.37
N ARG A 130 -9.92 2.70 3.52
CA ARG A 130 -10.25 1.67 4.51
C ARG A 130 -10.27 2.23 5.93
N SER A 131 -10.97 1.54 6.82
CA SER A 131 -10.79 1.69 8.26
C SER A 131 -9.67 0.79 8.76
N VAL A 132 -9.10 1.12 9.93
CA VAL A 132 -8.26 0.17 10.67
C VAL A 132 -9.09 -1.08 10.96
N PRO A 133 -8.53 -2.28 10.76
CA PRO A 133 -9.25 -3.52 11.07
C PRO A 133 -9.69 -3.53 12.54
N ASP A 134 -10.99 -3.36 12.77
CA ASP A 134 -11.56 -3.46 14.11
C ASP A 134 -11.60 -4.93 14.56
N VAL A 135 -11.19 -5.14 15.81
CA VAL A 135 -11.17 -6.45 16.45
C VAL A 135 -12.56 -7.09 16.43
N PHE A 136 -13.62 -6.31 16.68
CA PHE A 136 -15.00 -6.79 16.69
C PHE A 136 -15.50 -7.17 15.29
N ASN A 137 -15.23 -6.34 14.29
CA ASN A 137 -15.60 -6.63 12.89
C ASN A 137 -14.80 -7.80 12.29
N SER A 138 -13.54 -7.95 12.71
CA SER A 138 -12.72 -9.12 12.35
C SER A 138 -13.22 -10.37 13.02
N PHE A 139 -13.76 -10.25 14.24
CA PHE A 139 -14.30 -11.32 15.03
C PHE A 139 -15.64 -11.85 14.48
N GLU A 140 -16.57 -10.99 14.11
CA GLU A 140 -17.82 -11.41 13.44
C GLU A 140 -17.51 -12.20 12.16
N LYS A 141 -16.49 -11.79 11.39
CA LYS A 141 -16.03 -12.53 10.20
C LYS A 141 -15.41 -13.89 10.53
N LEU A 142 -14.76 -14.03 11.70
CA LEU A 142 -14.14 -15.28 12.14
C LEU A 142 -15.17 -16.33 12.55
N PHE A 143 -16.29 -15.92 13.14
CA PHE A 143 -17.30 -16.81 13.73
C PHE A 143 -18.64 -16.85 13.00
N SER A 144 -18.85 -16.03 11.98
CA SER A 144 -20.05 -16.04 11.15
C SER A 144 -19.76 -16.46 9.71
N PRO A 145 -19.51 -17.76 9.44
CA PRO A 145 -19.19 -18.23 8.09
C PRO A 145 -20.36 -18.11 7.10
N PHE A 146 -21.60 -17.93 7.60
CA PHE A 146 -22.85 -17.96 6.81
C PHE A 146 -23.56 -16.61 6.66
N GLN A 147 -23.14 -15.56 7.37
CA GLN A 147 -23.67 -14.22 7.19
C GLN A 147 -22.54 -13.26 6.84
N SER A 148 -22.30 -13.07 5.55
CA SER A 148 -21.55 -11.88 5.10
C SER A 148 -22.42 -10.65 5.39
N ASN A 149 -22.37 -10.14 6.63
CA ASN A 149 -23.06 -8.91 6.96
C ASN A 149 -22.49 -7.81 6.06
N GLN A 150 -23.30 -7.38 5.09
CA GLN A 150 -22.98 -6.27 4.19
C GLN A 150 -22.59 -5.00 4.98
N SER A 151 -23.08 -4.85 6.23
CA SER A 151 -22.75 -3.72 7.09
C SER A 151 -21.29 -3.70 7.55
N SER A 152 -20.69 -4.85 7.91
CA SER A 152 -19.27 -4.88 8.36
C SER A 152 -18.28 -4.68 7.20
N LYS A 153 -18.62 -5.15 5.99
CA LYS A 153 -17.87 -4.83 4.76
C LYS A 153 -18.01 -3.34 4.40
N LYS A 154 -19.21 -2.76 4.61
CA LYS A 154 -19.46 -1.34 4.37
C LYS A 154 -18.58 -0.45 5.23
N ASN A 155 -18.40 -0.77 6.52
CA ASN A 155 -17.57 0.03 7.41
C ASN A 155 -16.06 -0.10 7.10
N TYR A 156 -15.58 -1.30 6.77
CA TYR A 156 -14.15 -1.49 6.48
C TYR A 156 -13.67 -0.71 5.25
N TYR A 157 -14.45 -0.67 4.17
CA TYR A 157 -14.11 0.03 2.93
C TYR A 157 -14.62 1.47 2.88
N ARG A 158 -15.02 2.05 4.02
CA ARG A 158 -15.49 3.44 4.12
C ARG A 158 -16.48 3.80 3.02
N ASN A 159 -17.52 2.96 2.87
CA ASN A 159 -18.59 3.19 1.88
C ASN A 159 -19.52 4.37 2.27
N ASP A 160 -19.29 4.96 3.45
CA ASP A 160 -19.85 6.24 3.89
C ASP A 160 -19.25 7.44 3.14
N ILE A 161 -18.06 7.28 2.52
CA ILE A 161 -17.36 8.30 1.73
C ILE A 161 -17.60 8.00 0.25
N ALA A 162 -18.06 8.99 -0.53
CA ALA A 162 -18.24 8.84 -1.97
C ALA A 162 -16.89 8.60 -2.68
N GLU A 163 -16.93 7.93 -3.86
CA GLU A 163 -15.72 7.60 -4.62
C GLU A 163 -14.90 8.81 -5.04
N THR A 164 -15.57 9.92 -5.34
CA THR A 164 -14.95 11.16 -5.81
C THR A 164 -14.72 12.19 -4.70
N GLU A 165 -15.05 11.83 -3.45
CA GLU A 165 -14.93 12.72 -2.31
C GLU A 165 -13.47 12.83 -1.84
N ILE A 166 -13.14 13.98 -1.25
CA ILE A 166 -11.89 14.18 -0.51
C ILE A 166 -12.24 14.11 0.97
N ALA A 167 -11.73 13.13 1.67
CA ALA A 167 -12.10 12.90 3.07
C ALA A 167 -10.96 12.28 3.88
N PRO A 168 -10.96 12.50 5.21
CA PRO A 168 -10.07 11.78 6.11
C PRO A 168 -10.48 10.29 6.17
N VAL A 169 -9.47 9.43 6.12
CA VAL A 169 -9.63 7.98 6.24
C VAL A 169 -8.61 7.42 7.22
N GLU A 170 -8.86 6.23 7.74
CA GLU A 170 -7.90 5.64 8.65
C GLU A 170 -6.74 4.98 7.92
N VAL A 171 -7.03 4.27 6.82
CA VAL A 171 -6.03 3.49 6.07
C VAL A 171 -6.19 3.74 4.57
N ILE A 172 -5.09 4.03 3.92
CA ILE A 172 -4.91 3.99 2.47
C ILE A 172 -4.06 2.78 2.09
N THR A 173 -4.01 2.43 0.81
CA THR A 173 -3.20 1.30 0.33
C THR A 173 -1.80 1.74 -0.07
N GLY A 174 -0.81 0.87 0.13
CA GLY A 174 0.57 1.07 -0.31
C GLY A 174 0.76 1.15 -1.82
N ALA A 175 -0.30 0.87 -2.62
CA ALA A 175 -0.22 0.95 -4.08
C ALA A 175 -0.12 2.39 -4.62
N PHE A 176 -0.61 3.39 -3.86
CA PHE A 176 -0.35 4.83 -4.03
C PHE A 176 -0.37 5.47 -2.65
N LEU A 177 0.79 5.69 -2.08
CA LEU A 177 0.94 6.27 -0.75
C LEU A 177 1.90 7.45 -0.79
N LEU A 178 1.34 8.66 -0.76
CA LEU A 178 2.07 9.92 -0.75
C LEU A 178 2.22 10.42 0.69
N MET A 179 3.43 10.82 1.09
CA MET A 179 3.66 11.46 2.38
C MET A 179 4.96 12.29 2.40
N LYS A 180 5.14 13.15 3.39
CA LYS A 180 6.41 13.85 3.59
C LYS A 180 7.52 12.86 3.90
N ARG A 181 8.64 12.95 3.15
CA ARG A 181 9.79 12.07 3.34
C ARG A 181 10.38 12.17 4.75
N GLU A 182 10.45 13.37 5.30
CA GLU A 182 10.95 13.61 6.65
C GLU A 182 10.12 12.85 7.69
N LEU A 183 8.78 12.95 7.61
CA LEU A 183 7.87 12.22 8.50
C LEU A 183 8.03 10.70 8.33
N TYR A 184 8.16 10.20 7.09
CA TYR A 184 8.40 8.77 6.86
C TYR A 184 9.66 8.28 7.57
N LEU A 185 10.76 9.04 7.46
CA LEU A 185 12.02 8.69 8.13
C LEU A 185 11.95 8.82 9.65
N GLU A 186 11.27 9.85 10.16
CA GLU A 186 11.07 10.08 11.59
C GLU A 186 10.33 8.93 12.28
N ILE A 187 9.30 8.40 11.64
CA ILE A 187 8.51 7.29 12.21
C ILE A 187 9.17 5.92 11.99
N GLY A 188 10.29 5.87 11.27
CA GLY A 188 11.05 4.64 10.98
C GLY A 188 10.64 3.94 9.69
N GLY A 189 9.77 4.55 8.86
CA GLY A 189 9.27 3.98 7.61
C GLY A 189 8.25 2.87 7.80
N LEU A 190 8.17 1.97 6.82
CA LEU A 190 7.39 0.73 6.90
C LEU A 190 8.06 -0.23 7.91
N ASP A 191 7.27 -0.91 8.73
CA ASP A 191 7.79 -1.89 9.69
C ASP A 191 8.31 -3.14 8.94
N GLU A 192 9.63 -3.35 9.00
CA GLU A 192 10.33 -4.42 8.26
C GLU A 192 10.03 -5.84 8.77
N SER A 193 9.26 -5.98 9.86
CA SER A 193 8.75 -7.28 10.29
C SER A 193 7.68 -7.84 9.35
N TYR A 194 7.03 -6.97 8.55
CA TYR A 194 6.12 -7.36 7.49
C TYR A 194 6.92 -7.65 6.21
N PHE A 195 6.88 -8.91 5.77
CA PHE A 195 7.45 -9.25 4.46
C PHE A 195 6.59 -8.67 3.33
N MET A 196 5.28 -8.81 3.42
CA MET A 196 4.27 -8.32 2.48
C MET A 196 2.90 -8.34 3.15
N TYR A 197 2.04 -7.36 2.81
CA TYR A 197 0.72 -7.11 3.38
C TYR A 197 0.75 -6.58 4.82
N GLY A 198 -0.13 -5.64 5.10
CA GLY A 198 -0.33 -5.08 6.43
C GLY A 198 0.66 -3.98 6.85
N GLU A 199 1.78 -3.80 6.14
CA GLU A 199 2.73 -2.71 6.37
C GLU A 199 2.11 -1.34 6.12
N ASP A 200 1.19 -1.24 5.16
CA ASP A 200 0.41 -0.02 4.88
C ASP A 200 -0.59 0.29 5.99
N ILE A 201 -1.27 -0.73 6.51
CA ILE A 201 -2.18 -0.61 7.65
C ILE A 201 -1.40 -0.18 8.88
N ASP A 202 -0.26 -0.80 9.14
CA ASP A 202 0.61 -0.50 10.28
C ASP A 202 1.15 0.94 10.24
N LEU A 203 1.63 1.38 9.08
CA LEU A 203 2.10 2.76 8.86
C LEU A 203 0.97 3.75 9.12
N CYS A 204 -0.18 3.57 8.47
CA CYS A 204 -1.35 4.43 8.63
C CYS A 204 -1.81 4.50 10.08
N TYR A 205 -1.87 3.37 10.77
CA TYR A 205 -2.26 3.31 12.17
C TYR A 205 -1.24 3.97 13.10
N THR A 206 0.05 3.83 12.81
CA THR A 206 1.13 4.51 13.54
C THR A 206 1.00 6.04 13.41
N LEU A 207 0.71 6.55 12.20
CA LEU A 207 0.47 7.97 11.94
C LEU A 207 -0.72 8.50 12.75
N LEU A 208 -1.85 7.79 12.71
CA LEU A 208 -3.04 8.16 13.50
C LEU A 208 -2.74 8.21 15.01
N LYS A 209 -1.99 7.25 15.54
CA LYS A 209 -1.61 7.24 16.97
C LYS A 209 -0.69 8.39 17.35
N LYS A 210 0.04 8.95 16.42
CA LYS A 210 0.88 10.15 16.61
C LYS A 210 0.13 11.46 16.39
N GLY A 211 -1.18 11.42 16.06
CA GLY A 211 -2.03 12.60 15.85
C GLY A 211 -2.03 13.15 14.43
N TYR A 212 -1.43 12.43 13.48
CA TYR A 212 -1.52 12.77 12.07
C TYR A 212 -2.84 12.28 11.46
N GLN A 213 -3.24 12.85 10.33
CA GLN A 213 -4.46 12.50 9.61
C GLN A 213 -4.11 11.95 8.23
N ASN A 214 -4.65 10.78 7.90
CA ASN A 214 -4.53 10.18 6.57
C ASN A 214 -5.71 10.64 5.71
N TRP A 215 -5.45 10.87 4.42
CA TRP A 215 -6.43 11.43 3.50
C TRP A 215 -6.65 10.56 2.28
N TYR A 216 -7.89 10.42 1.89
CA TYR A 216 -8.32 9.93 0.59
C TYR A 216 -8.65 11.11 -0.32
N TYR A 217 -7.97 11.19 -1.47
CA TYR A 217 -8.20 12.21 -2.47
C TYR A 217 -8.92 11.59 -3.67
N GLY A 218 -10.26 11.48 -3.60
CA GLY A 218 -11.08 10.79 -4.59
C GLY A 218 -11.29 11.54 -5.89
N LYS A 219 -10.88 12.82 -5.98
CA LYS A 219 -11.10 13.67 -7.17
C LYS A 219 -10.41 13.12 -8.42
N HIS A 220 -9.23 12.55 -8.27
CA HIS A 220 -8.47 11.91 -9.34
C HIS A 220 -8.34 10.40 -9.10
N SER A 221 -8.23 9.66 -10.21
CA SER A 221 -8.07 8.20 -10.16
C SER A 221 -6.83 7.76 -10.92
N ILE A 222 -6.35 6.59 -10.55
CA ILE A 222 -5.35 5.84 -11.30
C ILE A 222 -5.90 4.48 -11.66
N LEU A 223 -5.43 3.92 -12.77
CA LEU A 223 -5.64 2.53 -13.09
C LEU A 223 -4.78 1.65 -12.15
N HIS A 224 -5.35 0.60 -11.58
CA HIS A 224 -4.63 -0.41 -10.81
C HIS A 224 -5.00 -1.81 -11.29
N ILE A 225 -4.04 -2.50 -11.90
CA ILE A 225 -4.23 -3.81 -12.52
C ILE A 225 -3.99 -4.88 -11.47
N LYS A 226 -5.02 -5.11 -10.67
CA LYS A 226 -4.95 -5.93 -9.47
C LYS A 226 -4.70 -7.40 -9.76
N GLY A 227 -3.72 -7.98 -9.06
CA GLY A 227 -3.53 -9.43 -8.98
C GLY A 227 -2.45 -9.99 -9.90
N GLU A 228 -1.83 -9.18 -10.74
CA GLU A 228 -0.77 -9.61 -11.67
C GLU A 228 0.53 -9.99 -10.93
N SER A 229 0.78 -9.39 -9.78
CA SER A 229 1.96 -9.68 -8.94
C SER A 229 1.71 -10.76 -7.86
N THR A 230 0.48 -11.31 -7.75
CA THR A 230 0.12 -12.15 -6.60
C THR A 230 -0.54 -13.47 -7.00
N VAL A 231 0.21 -14.56 -6.92
CA VAL A 231 -0.37 -15.93 -6.97
C VAL A 231 -0.92 -16.29 -5.58
N LYS A 232 -2.20 -16.70 -5.52
CA LYS A 232 -2.84 -17.12 -4.26
C LYS A 232 -2.48 -18.57 -3.91
N ASP A 233 -1.24 -18.77 -3.49
CA ASP A 233 -0.66 -20.04 -3.05
C ASP A 233 -0.51 -20.13 -1.53
N GLU A 234 0.13 -21.18 -1.03
CA GLU A 234 0.43 -21.33 0.40
C GLU A 234 1.32 -20.23 0.95
N LYS A 235 2.24 -19.68 0.12
CA LYS A 235 3.12 -18.58 0.49
C LYS A 235 2.33 -17.29 0.67
N TYR A 236 1.38 -17.03 -0.24
CA TYR A 236 0.43 -15.92 -0.08
C TYR A 236 -0.32 -16.01 1.25
N LEU A 237 -0.91 -17.18 1.58
CA LEU A 237 -1.63 -17.36 2.85
C LEU A 237 -0.73 -17.17 4.06
N SER A 238 0.49 -17.70 4.01
CA SER A 238 1.47 -17.56 5.09
C SER A 238 1.82 -16.09 5.34
N ASN A 239 2.09 -15.32 4.28
CA ASN A 239 2.39 -13.89 4.38
C ASN A 239 1.18 -13.11 4.90
N PHE A 240 -0.01 -13.35 4.35
CA PHE A 240 -1.23 -12.64 4.71
C PHE A 240 -1.64 -12.86 6.18
N TYR A 241 -1.70 -14.13 6.62
CA TYR A 241 -2.02 -14.45 8.02
C TYR A 241 -0.87 -14.11 8.97
N GLY A 242 0.38 -14.20 8.50
CA GLY A 242 1.57 -13.75 9.24
C GLY A 242 1.52 -12.26 9.52
N ALA A 243 1.18 -11.45 8.53
CA ALA A 243 1.02 -10.01 8.68
C ALA A 243 -0.07 -9.65 9.71
N MET A 244 -1.22 -10.33 9.64
CA MET A 244 -2.27 -10.15 10.66
C MET A 244 -1.79 -10.51 12.06
N GLN A 245 -0.99 -11.57 12.21
CA GLN A 245 -0.42 -11.96 13.48
C GLN A 245 0.55 -10.90 14.03
N ILE A 246 1.44 -10.35 13.18
CA ILE A 246 2.34 -9.26 13.56
C ILE A 246 1.54 -8.07 14.09
N PHE A 247 0.48 -7.65 13.37
CA PHE A 247 -0.36 -6.53 13.78
C PHE A 247 -1.00 -6.75 15.16
N ILE A 248 -1.64 -7.90 15.39
CA ILE A 248 -2.26 -8.18 16.70
C ILE A 248 -1.22 -8.33 17.82
N GLU A 249 -0.02 -8.86 17.55
CA GLU A 249 1.06 -8.92 18.54
C GLU A 249 1.55 -7.52 18.93
N LYS A 250 1.74 -6.65 17.95
CA LYS A 250 2.23 -5.29 18.15
C LYS A 250 1.26 -4.44 18.98
N TYR A 251 -0.03 -4.50 18.66
CA TYR A 251 -1.01 -3.57 19.22
C TYR A 251 -1.88 -4.11 20.33
N TYR A 252 -2.10 -5.43 20.40
CA TYR A 252 -3.03 -6.03 21.38
C TYR A 252 -2.35 -6.83 22.49
N LYS A 253 -1.18 -7.41 22.24
CA LYS A 253 -0.52 -8.33 23.21
C LYS A 253 -0.32 -7.71 24.59
N LYS A 254 0.08 -6.42 24.65
CA LYS A 254 0.31 -5.70 25.91
C LYS A 254 -0.94 -4.97 26.41
N GLN A 255 -1.77 -4.40 25.51
CA GLN A 255 -2.90 -3.56 25.86
C GLN A 255 -4.13 -4.38 26.27
N SER A 256 -4.34 -5.54 25.65
CA SER A 256 -5.52 -6.39 25.85
C SER A 256 -5.16 -7.88 25.70
N PRO A 257 -4.47 -8.48 26.68
CA PRO A 257 -3.96 -9.86 26.54
C PRO A 257 -5.05 -10.90 26.24
N LEU A 258 -6.25 -10.77 26.79
CA LEU A 258 -7.37 -11.67 26.53
C LEU A 258 -7.85 -11.55 25.07
N GLN A 259 -8.02 -10.33 24.56
CA GLN A 259 -8.37 -10.10 23.16
C GLN A 259 -7.29 -10.64 22.21
N TYR A 260 -6.02 -10.43 22.55
CA TYR A 260 -4.90 -10.99 21.80
C TYR A 260 -4.97 -12.50 21.67
N GLN A 261 -5.16 -13.24 22.77
CA GLN A 261 -5.26 -14.70 22.74
C GLN A 261 -6.41 -15.18 21.86
N PHE A 262 -7.53 -14.49 21.97
CA PHE A 262 -8.73 -14.80 21.21
C PHE A 262 -8.55 -14.55 19.69
N LEU A 263 -8.00 -13.39 19.32
CA LEU A 263 -7.65 -13.07 17.93
C LEU A 263 -6.64 -14.04 17.35
N LYS A 264 -5.61 -14.37 18.11
CA LYS A 264 -4.58 -15.33 17.71
C LYS A 264 -5.17 -16.72 17.42
N PHE A 265 -6.07 -17.17 18.28
CA PHE A 265 -6.80 -18.44 18.05
C PHE A 265 -7.64 -18.37 16.77
N GLY A 266 -8.45 -17.32 16.61
CA GLY A 266 -9.27 -17.12 15.42
C GLY A 266 -8.46 -17.08 14.11
N LEU A 267 -7.32 -16.37 14.11
CA LEU A 267 -6.41 -16.33 12.95
C LEU A 267 -5.88 -17.73 12.61
N LYS A 268 -5.48 -18.54 13.61
CA LYS A 268 -5.00 -19.90 13.37
C LYS A 268 -6.08 -20.77 12.73
N VAL A 269 -7.32 -20.70 13.24
CA VAL A 269 -8.46 -21.45 12.68
C VAL A 269 -8.72 -21.03 11.22
N ARG A 270 -8.78 -19.72 10.94
CA ARG A 270 -9.00 -19.20 9.58
C ARG A 270 -7.87 -19.57 8.63
N HIS A 271 -6.63 -19.47 9.06
CA HIS A 271 -5.48 -19.90 8.25
C HIS A 271 -5.56 -21.38 7.90
N PHE A 272 -5.92 -22.22 8.87
CA PHE A 272 -6.11 -23.66 8.65
C PHE A 272 -7.23 -23.93 7.62
N ILE A 273 -8.41 -23.28 7.77
CA ILE A 273 -9.52 -23.41 6.82
C ILE A 273 -9.10 -22.94 5.42
N ALA A 274 -8.40 -21.79 5.33
CA ALA A 274 -7.94 -21.27 4.04
C ALA A 274 -6.96 -22.22 3.34
N LYS A 275 -6.09 -22.89 4.08
CA LYS A 275 -5.19 -23.93 3.52
C LYS A 275 -5.95 -25.15 2.98
N LEU A 276 -7.06 -25.54 3.62
CA LEU A 276 -7.90 -26.63 3.11
C LEU A 276 -8.65 -26.25 1.81
N GLN A 277 -8.92 -24.97 1.60
CA GLN A 277 -9.60 -24.44 0.42
C GLN A 277 -8.65 -24.22 -0.78
N LEU A 278 -7.33 -24.22 -0.57
CA LEU A 278 -6.32 -24.17 -1.66
C LEU A 278 -6.13 -25.52 -2.36
N LYS A 279 -6.58 -26.61 -1.75
CA LYS A 279 -6.55 -27.96 -2.33
C LYS A 279 -7.79 -28.23 -3.16
#